data_b02b0928dfcfe168a2f7ea0f86c4edfa
#
_entry.id   b02b0928dfcfe168a2f7ea0f86c4edfa
#
_cell.length_a   1.000
_cell.length_b   1.000
_cell.length_c   1.000
_cell.angle_alpha   90.00
_cell.angle_beta   90.00
_cell.angle_gamma   90.00
#
_symmetry.space_group_name_H-M   'P 1'
#
loop_
_entity.id
_entity.type
_entity.pdbx_description
1 polymer ?
#
loop_
_entity_poly.entity_id
_entity_poly.type
_entity_poly.pdbx_seq_one_letter_code
_entity_poly.pdbx_strand_id
1 'polypeptide(L)'
;MKERTLTLALMDPPYESANSTTAFRIIYAALEQGINVNVFAYEGAVCLSLKDQAPHANPVKGTSIDDEEHPTTKAFVSSLLAMGVDKPRLTWVNCGLCVDERGATNAIEGVRRGSPADFFKMVGESTNTLVIPTK
;
A
#
# COMPACT_ATOMS: atom_id res chain seq x y z
N MET A 1 17.72 -12.31 -18.68
CA MET A 1 16.26 -12.12 -18.69
C MET A 1 15.93 -10.73 -18.15
N LYS A 2 15.02 -10.02 -18.83
CA LYS A 2 14.66 -8.67 -18.41
C LYS A 2 13.85 -8.71 -17.09
N GLU A 3 14.18 -7.84 -16.16
CA GLU A 3 13.41 -7.69 -14.93
C GLU A 3 11.99 -7.27 -15.23
N ARG A 4 11.04 -7.84 -14.49
CA ARG A 4 9.64 -7.44 -14.58
C ARG A 4 9.30 -6.56 -13.39
N THR A 5 8.49 -5.55 -13.63
CA THR A 5 8.03 -4.61 -12.64
C THR A 5 6.54 -4.38 -12.79
N LEU A 6 5.81 -4.51 -11.69
CA LEU A 6 4.40 -4.21 -11.61
C LEU A 6 4.24 -2.90 -10.85
N THR A 7 3.48 -1.97 -11.42
CA THR A 7 3.13 -0.73 -10.74
C THR A 7 1.63 -0.76 -10.40
N LEU A 8 1.31 -0.46 -9.13
CA LEU A 8 -0.07 -0.36 -8.67
C LEU A 8 -0.37 1.04 -8.17
N ALA A 9 -1.52 1.58 -8.57
CA ALA A 9 -2.09 2.77 -7.95
C ALA A 9 -3.22 2.31 -7.03
N LEU A 10 -3.17 2.70 -5.76
CA LEU A 10 -4.19 2.38 -4.75
C LEU A 10 -4.88 3.65 -4.31
N MET A 11 -6.18 3.59 -4.09
CA MET A 11 -6.98 4.77 -3.74
C MET A 11 -7.81 4.61 -2.48
N ASP A 12 -8.20 3.40 -2.12
CA ASP A 12 -9.07 3.20 -0.95
C ASP A 12 -8.34 3.32 0.38
N PRO A 13 -8.97 3.98 1.36
CA PRO A 13 -8.45 4.03 2.72
C PRO A 13 -8.58 2.67 3.42
N PRO A 14 -7.98 2.53 4.61
CA PRO A 14 -8.09 1.29 5.37
C PRO A 14 -9.54 0.93 5.70
N TYR A 15 -9.89 -0.34 5.54
CA TYR A 15 -11.15 -0.93 5.99
C TYR A 15 -12.42 -0.44 5.28
N GLU A 16 -12.30 0.34 4.22
CA GLU A 16 -13.47 0.82 3.46
C GLU A 16 -14.02 -0.23 2.50
N SER A 17 -13.15 -1.08 1.99
CA SER A 17 -13.52 -2.12 1.04
C SER A 17 -12.48 -3.23 1.04
N ALA A 18 -12.72 -4.28 0.27
CA ALA A 18 -11.75 -5.35 0.09
C ALA A 18 -10.59 -4.96 -0.82
N ASN A 19 -10.62 -3.78 -1.43
CA ASN A 19 -9.61 -3.39 -2.42
C ASN A 19 -8.20 -3.36 -1.83
N SER A 20 -8.05 -2.84 -0.61
CA SER A 20 -6.72 -2.78 0.03
C SER A 20 -6.16 -4.18 0.28
N THR A 21 -6.98 -5.09 0.81
CA THR A 21 -6.56 -6.47 1.07
C THR A 21 -6.22 -7.18 -0.24
N THR A 22 -7.02 -6.98 -1.27
CA THR A 22 -6.75 -7.55 -2.60
C THR A 22 -5.42 -7.04 -3.14
N ALA A 23 -5.17 -5.74 -3.00
CA ALA A 23 -3.91 -5.14 -3.42
C ALA A 23 -2.72 -5.76 -2.69
N PHE A 24 -2.81 -5.91 -1.37
CA PHE A 24 -1.74 -6.52 -0.58
C PHE A 24 -1.44 -7.95 -1.05
N ARG A 25 -2.47 -8.71 -1.38
CA ARG A 25 -2.31 -10.08 -1.87
C ARG A 25 -1.66 -10.12 -3.25
N ILE A 26 -1.99 -9.17 -4.11
CA ILE A 26 -1.36 -9.06 -5.42
C ILE A 26 0.12 -8.70 -5.27
N ILE A 27 0.43 -7.74 -4.40
CA ILE A 27 1.81 -7.33 -4.13
C ILE A 27 2.62 -8.52 -3.60
N TYR A 28 2.06 -9.23 -2.63
CA TYR A 28 2.70 -10.42 -2.07
C TYR A 28 3.00 -11.46 -3.16
N ALA A 29 2.01 -11.77 -3.99
CA ALA A 29 2.18 -12.75 -5.07
C ALA A 29 3.26 -12.33 -6.07
N ALA A 30 3.29 -11.04 -6.41
CA ALA A 30 4.31 -10.52 -7.32
C ALA A 30 5.72 -10.66 -6.73
N LEU A 31 5.89 -10.27 -5.46
CA LEU A 31 7.18 -10.37 -4.79
C LEU A 31 7.62 -11.83 -4.67
N GLU A 32 6.69 -12.74 -4.35
CA GLU A 32 6.99 -14.18 -4.29
C GLU A 32 7.50 -14.72 -5.62
N GLN A 33 7.06 -14.14 -6.73
CA GLN A 33 7.49 -14.54 -8.08
C GLN A 33 8.73 -13.79 -8.58
N GLY A 34 9.36 -12.99 -7.71
CA GLY A 34 10.55 -12.25 -8.09
C GLY A 34 10.27 -11.01 -8.93
N ILE A 35 9.05 -10.50 -8.91
CA ILE A 35 8.65 -9.31 -9.67
C ILE A 35 8.79 -8.09 -8.77
N ASN A 36 9.47 -7.06 -9.27
CA ASN A 36 9.56 -5.78 -8.56
C ASN A 36 8.19 -5.10 -8.54
N VAL A 37 7.88 -4.40 -7.46
CA VAL A 37 6.60 -3.73 -7.33
C VAL A 37 6.80 -2.27 -6.95
N ASN A 38 6.11 -1.39 -7.65
CA ASN A 38 5.98 0.02 -7.27
C ASN A 38 4.54 0.25 -6.85
N VAL A 39 4.34 0.91 -5.72
CA VAL A 39 3.00 1.30 -5.24
C VAL A 39 2.94 2.81 -5.16
N PHE A 40 1.92 3.38 -5.78
CA PHE A 40 1.56 4.79 -5.61
C PHE A 40 0.24 4.84 -4.86
N ALA A 41 0.30 5.28 -3.60
CA ALA A 41 -0.89 5.42 -2.77
C ALA A 41 -1.44 6.83 -2.94
N TYR A 42 -2.69 6.93 -3.42
CA TYR A 42 -3.36 8.16 -3.76
C TYR A 42 -4.62 8.30 -2.91
N GLU A 43 -5.06 9.52 -2.65
CA GLU A 43 -6.23 9.80 -1.81
C GLU A 43 -6.16 9.04 -0.48
N GLY A 44 -7.24 8.37 -0.09
CA GLY A 44 -7.31 7.68 1.20
C GLY A 44 -6.28 6.59 1.41
N ALA A 45 -5.69 6.06 0.35
CA ALA A 45 -4.70 5.00 0.47
C ALA A 45 -3.41 5.45 1.17
N VAL A 46 -3.15 6.76 1.27
CA VAL A 46 -2.02 7.27 2.05
C VAL A 46 -2.16 6.92 3.54
N CYS A 47 -3.38 6.62 3.99
CA CYS A 47 -3.63 6.23 5.38
C CYS A 47 -3.34 4.75 5.66
N LEU A 48 -3.06 3.93 4.64
CA LEU A 48 -2.72 2.52 4.83
C LEU A 48 -1.44 2.33 5.62
N SER A 49 -0.55 3.29 5.57
CA SER A 49 0.80 3.23 6.14
C SER A 49 1.00 4.15 7.35
N LEU A 50 -0.07 4.58 8.01
CA LEU A 50 0.04 5.47 9.17
C LEU A 50 0.69 4.77 10.34
N LYS A 51 1.76 5.35 10.86
CA LYS A 51 2.52 4.81 11.98
C LYS A 51 1.67 4.68 13.25
N ASP A 52 0.75 5.62 13.47
CA ASP A 52 -0.08 5.65 14.67
C ASP A 52 -1.35 4.78 14.57
N GLN A 53 -1.53 4.07 13.48
CA GLN A 53 -2.65 3.14 13.35
C GLN A 53 -2.58 2.10 14.47
N ALA A 54 -3.69 1.90 15.18
CA ALA A 54 -3.77 0.97 16.29
C ALA A 54 -4.81 -0.12 16.00
N PRO A 55 -4.67 -1.30 16.60
CA PRO A 55 -5.72 -2.31 16.53
C PRO A 55 -7.03 -1.75 17.08
N HIS A 56 -8.15 -2.17 16.49
CA HIS A 56 -9.46 -1.67 16.90
C HIS A 56 -10.51 -2.78 16.80
N ALA A 57 -11.56 -2.63 17.62
CA ALA A 57 -12.72 -3.49 17.52
C ALA A 57 -13.48 -3.23 16.22
N ASN A 58 -14.26 -4.19 15.78
CA ASN A 58 -15.14 -4.02 14.64
C ASN A 58 -16.59 -3.80 15.12
N PRO A 59 -17.03 -2.56 15.27
CA PRO A 59 -18.35 -2.27 15.80
C PRO A 59 -19.48 -2.74 14.88
N VAL A 60 -19.21 -2.85 13.58
CA VAL A 60 -20.21 -3.29 12.61
C VAL A 60 -20.57 -4.76 12.84
N LYS A 61 -19.57 -5.59 13.12
CA LYS A 61 -19.78 -7.01 13.43
C LYS A 61 -20.03 -7.27 14.90
N GLY A 62 -19.83 -6.27 15.74
CA GLY A 62 -19.95 -6.41 17.18
C GLY A 62 -18.82 -7.22 17.82
N THR A 63 -17.68 -7.35 17.15
CA THR A 63 -16.54 -8.09 17.66
C THR A 63 -15.55 -7.17 18.35
N SER A 64 -14.89 -7.69 19.39
CA SER A 64 -13.83 -6.97 20.12
C SER A 64 -12.49 -7.10 19.39
N ILE A 65 -11.49 -6.39 19.89
CA ILE A 65 -10.13 -6.49 19.37
C ILE A 65 -9.64 -7.94 19.48
N ASP A 66 -9.96 -8.60 20.61
CA ASP A 66 -9.52 -9.97 20.85
C ASP A 66 -10.17 -10.97 19.89
N ASP A 67 -11.41 -10.69 19.50
CA ASP A 67 -12.16 -11.56 18.58
C ASP A 67 -11.72 -11.41 17.12
N GLU A 68 -11.32 -10.20 16.72
CA GLU A 68 -11.01 -9.92 15.31
C GLU A 68 -9.67 -10.44 14.85
N GLU A 69 -8.67 -10.43 15.67
CA GLU A 69 -7.31 -10.94 15.37
C GLU A 69 -6.73 -10.59 14.00
N HIS A 70 -7.23 -9.56 13.32
CA HIS A 70 -6.65 -9.18 12.04
C HIS A 70 -5.58 -8.10 12.22
N PRO A 71 -4.51 -8.19 11.44
CA PRO A 71 -3.45 -7.18 11.51
C PRO A 71 -3.92 -5.84 10.95
N THR A 72 -3.29 -4.77 11.44
CA THR A 72 -3.52 -3.43 10.90
C THR A 72 -2.94 -3.33 9.48
N THR A 73 -3.43 -2.36 8.69
CA THR A 73 -2.89 -2.18 7.33
C THR A 73 -1.42 -1.78 7.37
N LYS A 74 -0.99 -0.99 8.37
CA LYS A 74 0.42 -0.64 8.50
C LYS A 74 1.30 -1.88 8.71
N ALA A 75 0.80 -2.88 9.42
CA ALA A 75 1.54 -4.13 9.63
C ALA A 75 1.69 -4.90 8.30
N PHE A 76 0.65 -4.92 7.47
CA PHE A 76 0.76 -5.51 6.13
C PHE A 76 1.79 -4.78 5.28
N VAL A 77 1.72 -3.45 5.24
CA VAL A 77 2.66 -2.65 4.44
C VAL A 77 4.08 -2.88 4.92
N SER A 78 4.29 -2.86 6.24
CA SER A 78 5.61 -3.11 6.84
C SER A 78 6.16 -4.49 6.45
N SER A 79 5.32 -5.52 6.52
CA SER A 79 5.72 -6.90 6.15
C SER A 79 6.10 -7.00 4.68
N LEU A 80 5.33 -6.35 3.82
CA LEU A 80 5.61 -6.34 2.37
C LEU A 80 6.90 -5.60 2.07
N LEU A 81 7.14 -4.46 2.74
CA LEU A 81 8.38 -3.71 2.58
C LEU A 81 9.59 -4.55 3.02
N ALA A 82 9.44 -5.35 4.06
CA ALA A 82 10.51 -6.24 4.52
C ALA A 82 10.84 -7.32 3.49
N MET A 83 9.83 -7.81 2.74
CA MET A 83 10.05 -8.75 1.64
C MET A 83 10.73 -8.08 0.45
N GLY A 84 10.48 -6.81 0.23
CA GLY A 84 10.91 -6.08 -0.95
C GLY A 84 12.12 -5.17 -0.74
N VAL A 85 13.06 -5.58 0.11
CA VAL A 85 14.24 -4.76 0.43
C VAL A 85 15.23 -4.69 -0.73
N ASP A 86 15.42 -5.78 -1.45
CA ASP A 86 16.47 -5.84 -2.47
C ASP A 86 15.94 -6.40 -3.80
N LYS A 87 15.92 -7.72 -3.96
CA LYS A 87 15.43 -8.38 -5.17
C LYS A 87 14.48 -9.51 -4.77
N PRO A 88 13.21 -9.39 -5.10
CA PRO A 88 12.55 -8.24 -5.75
C PRO A 88 12.45 -7.03 -4.84
N ARG A 89 12.26 -5.85 -5.45
CA ARG A 89 12.15 -4.60 -4.71
C ARG A 89 10.72 -4.11 -4.67
N LEU A 90 10.30 -3.65 -3.49
CA LEU A 90 9.04 -2.92 -3.31
C LEU A 90 9.37 -1.46 -3.00
N THR A 91 8.81 -0.56 -3.79
CA THR A 91 8.87 0.88 -3.56
C THR A 91 7.46 1.39 -3.28
N TRP A 92 7.27 2.06 -2.14
CA TRP A 92 5.96 2.57 -1.73
C TRP A 92 6.04 4.09 -1.63
N VAL A 93 5.21 4.78 -2.43
CA VAL A 93 5.18 6.24 -2.48
C VAL A 93 3.76 6.71 -2.16
N ASN A 94 3.63 7.57 -1.14
CA ASN A 94 2.39 8.25 -0.83
C ASN A 94 2.32 9.58 -1.58
N CYS A 95 1.17 9.90 -2.18
CA CYS A 95 0.94 11.20 -2.78
C CYS A 95 1.00 12.28 -1.70
N GLY A 96 1.94 13.22 -1.86
CA GLY A 96 2.18 14.25 -0.85
C GLY A 96 1.00 15.18 -0.61
N LEU A 97 0.30 15.58 -1.67
CA LEU A 97 -0.89 16.43 -1.53
C LEU A 97 -1.99 15.70 -0.77
N CYS A 98 -2.20 14.42 -1.06
CA CYS A 98 -3.18 13.60 -0.35
C CYS A 98 -2.83 13.44 1.13
N VAL A 99 -1.53 13.32 1.42
CA VAL A 99 -1.02 13.29 2.80
C VAL A 99 -1.36 14.59 3.52
N ASP A 100 -1.06 15.73 2.89
CA ASP A 100 -1.28 17.05 3.49
C ASP A 100 -2.77 17.32 3.74
N GLU A 101 -3.62 16.96 2.79
CA GLU A 101 -5.06 17.16 2.92
C GLU A 101 -5.67 16.38 4.08
N ARG A 102 -5.04 15.27 4.48
CA ARG A 102 -5.55 14.37 5.52
C ARG A 102 -4.76 14.43 6.82
N GLY A 103 -3.73 15.24 6.86
CA GLY A 103 -2.84 15.25 8.03
C GLY A 103 -2.16 13.90 8.26
N ALA A 104 -1.97 13.12 7.20
CA ALA A 104 -1.45 11.75 7.29
C ALA A 104 0.07 11.72 7.13
N THR A 105 0.77 12.64 7.80
CA THR A 105 2.21 12.86 7.61
C THR A 105 3.11 11.83 8.30
N ASN A 106 2.58 11.06 9.23
CA ASN A 106 3.36 10.12 10.04
C ASN A 106 3.28 8.70 9.48
N ALA A 107 3.95 8.48 8.34
CA ALA A 107 4.01 7.15 7.73
C ALA A 107 5.10 6.29 8.36
N ILE A 108 4.93 4.97 8.28
CA ILE A 108 5.95 4.02 8.73
C ILE A 108 7.23 4.16 7.91
N GLU A 109 8.33 3.68 8.47
CA GLU A 109 9.62 3.70 7.79
C GLU A 109 9.55 2.91 6.47
N GLY A 110 10.23 3.42 5.45
CA GLY A 110 10.26 2.79 4.13
C GLY A 110 9.24 3.36 3.14
N VAL A 111 8.25 4.10 3.63
CA VAL A 111 7.27 4.78 2.79
C VAL A 111 7.80 6.16 2.43
N ARG A 112 7.78 6.50 1.15
CA ARG A 112 8.27 7.80 0.67
C ARG A 112 7.12 8.70 0.27
N ARG A 113 7.37 9.99 0.28
CA ARG A 113 6.45 11.01 -0.22
C ARG A 113 6.79 11.33 -1.66
N GLY A 114 5.78 11.51 -2.50
CA GLY A 114 5.99 11.85 -3.90
C GLY A 114 4.76 12.52 -4.51
N SER A 115 4.66 12.51 -5.82
CA SER A 115 3.62 13.19 -6.57
C SER A 115 3.14 12.31 -7.73
N PRO A 116 2.06 12.70 -8.42
CA PRO A 116 1.63 12.00 -9.64
C PRO A 116 2.73 11.88 -10.70
N ALA A 117 3.70 12.81 -10.71
CA ALA A 117 4.85 12.69 -11.62
C ALA A 117 5.67 11.44 -11.31
N ASP A 118 5.80 11.07 -10.04
CA ASP A 118 6.46 9.83 -9.66
C ASP A 118 5.70 8.61 -10.16
N PHE A 119 4.37 8.65 -10.07
CA PHE A 119 3.54 7.57 -10.60
C PHE A 119 3.73 7.45 -12.12
N PHE A 120 3.72 8.56 -12.83
CA PHE A 120 3.93 8.56 -14.27
C PHE A 120 5.28 7.92 -14.64
N LYS A 121 6.32 8.26 -13.90
CA LYS A 121 7.63 7.66 -14.08
C LYS A 121 7.62 6.15 -13.81
N MET A 122 6.96 5.73 -12.74
CA MET A 122 6.80 4.31 -12.40
C MET A 122 6.12 3.55 -13.54
N VAL A 123 5.06 4.12 -14.10
CA VAL A 123 4.32 3.51 -15.21
C VAL A 123 5.24 3.31 -16.42
N GLY A 124 6.04 4.32 -16.74
CA GLY A 124 6.97 4.26 -17.87
C GLY A 124 8.07 3.20 -17.71
N GLU A 125 8.39 2.84 -16.48
CA GLU A 125 9.43 1.86 -16.18
C GLU A 125 8.87 0.45 -15.95
N SER A 126 7.54 0.30 -15.99
CA SER A 126 6.87 -0.95 -15.62
C SER A 126 6.60 -1.85 -16.80
N THR A 127 6.56 -3.14 -16.53
CA THR A 127 6.09 -4.14 -17.48
C THR A 127 4.57 -4.06 -17.58
N ASN A 128 3.90 -3.92 -16.42
CA ASN A 128 2.45 -3.78 -16.33
C ASN A 128 2.07 -2.78 -15.25
N THR A 129 0.88 -2.19 -15.39
CA THR A 129 0.34 -1.25 -14.40
C THR A 129 -1.11 -1.63 -14.10
N LEU A 130 -1.45 -1.64 -12.82
CA LEU A 130 -2.83 -1.84 -12.34
C LEU A 130 -3.27 -0.60 -11.58
N VAL A 131 -4.47 -0.15 -11.85
CA VAL A 131 -5.11 0.91 -11.07
C VAL A 131 -6.27 0.27 -10.32
N ILE A 132 -6.24 0.37 -9.00
CA ILE A 132 -7.33 -0.13 -8.14
C ILE A 132 -8.04 1.12 -7.61
N PRO A 133 -9.12 1.53 -8.30
CA PRO A 133 -9.81 2.78 -7.96
C PRO A 133 -10.65 2.62 -6.71
N THR A 134 -11.17 3.75 -6.23
CA THR A 134 -12.15 3.74 -5.13
C THR A 134 -13.40 3.01 -5.58
N LYS A 135 -14.06 2.45 -4.58
CA LYS A 135 -15.30 1.71 -4.76
C LYS A 135 -16.44 2.61 -5.24
#